data_f055defd834e13cc430e2ddad16ac022
#
_entry.id   f055defd834e13cc430e2ddad16ac022
#
_cell.length_a   1.000
_cell.length_b   1.000
_cell.length_c   1.000
_cell.angle_alpha   90.00
_cell.angle_beta   90.00
_cell.angle_gamma   90.00
#
_symmetry.space_group_name_H-M   'P 1'
#
loop_
_entity.id
_entity.type
_entity.pdbx_description
1 polymer ?
#
loop_
_entity_poly.entity_id
_entity_poly.type
_entity_poly.pdbx_seq_one_letter_code
_entity_poly.pdbx_strand_id
1 'polypeptide(L)'
;GELSRVLQAGGDPKKVVFSGVGKTVAEMEQALNIGIYCFNVESSAELEQLNDVARRLDKVAPVSLRINPDVDAGTHPYISTGLKENKFGIAMEEAEVVFARAAELTHLHVKGVDCHIGSQLTEIKPFLDAMDRMLALIDRLGELGIQIEHFDVGGGLGVTYNNETPPHPDVYAAALLDRLNGRKLKLIFEPGRAIAANAGIFVTQVLYLKENSDKRFAIVDGAMND
;
A
#
# COMPACT_ATOMS: atom_id res chain seq x y z
N GLY A 1 -13.67 6.15 -8.90
CA GLY A 1 -13.19 5.56 -10.15
C GLY A 1 -13.03 4.04 -10.09
N GLU A 2 -11.96 3.54 -9.49
CA GLU A 2 -11.61 2.11 -9.47
C GLU A 2 -12.66 1.25 -8.77
N LEU A 3 -13.15 1.66 -7.58
CA LEU A 3 -14.19 0.93 -6.86
C LEU A 3 -15.44 0.70 -7.72
N SER A 4 -15.88 1.73 -8.46
CA SER A 4 -17.03 1.60 -9.36
C SER A 4 -16.79 0.58 -10.47
N ARG A 5 -15.57 0.53 -11.02
CA ARG A 5 -15.19 -0.48 -12.04
C ARG A 5 -15.16 -1.88 -11.48
N VAL A 6 -14.62 -2.06 -10.27
CA VAL A 6 -14.63 -3.36 -9.57
C VAL A 6 -16.07 -3.89 -9.42
N LEU A 7 -16.99 -3.02 -8.97
CA LEU A 7 -18.39 -3.39 -8.81
C LEU A 7 -19.08 -3.73 -10.14
N GLN A 8 -18.83 -2.94 -11.19
CA GLN A 8 -19.37 -3.21 -12.54
C GLN A 8 -18.85 -4.54 -13.11
N ALA A 9 -17.61 -4.92 -12.75
CA ALA A 9 -17.03 -6.20 -13.13
C ALA A 9 -17.52 -7.39 -12.27
N GLY A 10 -18.42 -7.17 -11.32
CA GLY A 10 -18.94 -8.21 -10.42
C GLY A 10 -17.99 -8.57 -9.27
N GLY A 11 -17.02 -7.71 -8.97
CA GLY A 11 -16.11 -7.89 -7.84
C GLY A 11 -16.84 -7.80 -6.49
N ASP A 12 -16.41 -8.62 -5.54
CA ASP A 12 -16.94 -8.62 -4.17
C ASP A 12 -16.37 -7.43 -3.37
N PRO A 13 -17.19 -6.45 -2.96
CA PRO A 13 -16.72 -5.30 -2.19
C PRO A 13 -16.07 -5.71 -0.86
N LYS A 14 -16.50 -6.82 -0.25
CA LYS A 14 -15.90 -7.33 0.98
C LYS A 14 -14.44 -7.81 0.84
N LYS A 15 -13.91 -7.80 -0.38
CA LYS A 15 -12.50 -8.09 -0.70
C LYS A 15 -11.73 -6.88 -1.16
N VAL A 16 -12.33 -5.68 -1.11
CA VAL A 16 -11.70 -4.43 -1.54
C VAL A 16 -11.02 -3.77 -0.36
N VAL A 17 -9.73 -3.47 -0.51
CA VAL A 17 -8.96 -2.56 0.34
C VAL A 17 -8.84 -1.22 -0.39
N PHE A 18 -9.11 -0.12 0.30
CA PHE A 18 -9.08 1.22 -0.28
C PHE A 18 -7.87 1.99 0.23
N SER A 19 -6.82 2.07 -0.58
CA SER A 19 -5.57 2.80 -0.33
C SER A 19 -5.55 4.16 -1.04
N GLY A 20 -4.60 5.03 -0.68
CA GLY A 20 -4.35 6.32 -1.30
C GLY A 20 -4.49 7.51 -0.34
N VAL A 21 -3.61 8.52 -0.50
CA VAL A 21 -3.51 9.71 0.38
C VAL A 21 -4.62 10.75 0.20
N GLY A 22 -5.40 10.65 -0.86
CA GLY A 22 -6.37 11.68 -1.26
C GLY A 22 -7.81 11.18 -1.32
N LYS A 23 -8.23 10.29 -0.42
CA LYS A 23 -9.62 9.83 -0.36
C LYS A 23 -10.56 11.00 -0.04
N THR A 24 -11.51 11.24 -0.92
CA THR A 24 -12.54 12.27 -0.71
C THR A 24 -13.66 11.77 0.20
N VAL A 25 -14.38 12.70 0.83
CA VAL A 25 -15.57 12.37 1.66
C VAL A 25 -16.59 11.54 0.86
N ALA A 26 -16.87 11.91 -0.38
CA ALA A 26 -17.82 11.19 -1.22
C ALA A 26 -17.36 9.73 -1.51
N GLU A 27 -16.06 9.51 -1.70
CA GLU A 27 -15.51 8.17 -1.89
C GLU A 27 -15.53 7.34 -0.60
N MET A 28 -15.28 7.96 0.57
CA MET A 28 -15.43 7.33 1.87
C MET A 28 -16.88 6.90 2.11
N GLU A 29 -17.85 7.81 1.85
CA GLU A 29 -19.29 7.52 1.95
C GLU A 29 -19.70 6.37 1.03
N GLN A 30 -19.27 6.39 -0.23
CA GLN A 30 -19.53 5.30 -1.18
C GLN A 30 -18.97 3.97 -0.67
N ALA A 31 -17.72 3.94 -0.26
CA ALA A 31 -17.04 2.73 0.20
C ALA A 31 -17.69 2.15 1.48
N LEU A 32 -18.04 3.01 2.44
CA LEU A 32 -18.77 2.62 3.65
C LEU A 32 -20.18 2.06 3.34
N ASN A 33 -20.90 2.69 2.40
CA ASN A 33 -22.23 2.22 2.02
C ASN A 33 -22.21 0.86 1.33
N ILE A 34 -21.20 0.60 0.53
CA ILE A 34 -21.01 -0.68 -0.16
C ILE A 34 -20.48 -1.76 0.80
N GLY A 35 -19.78 -1.39 1.86
CA GLY A 35 -19.20 -2.32 2.85
C GLY A 35 -17.93 -2.98 2.36
N ILE A 36 -16.91 -2.17 2.02
CA ILE A 36 -15.58 -2.67 1.66
C ILE A 36 -14.89 -3.40 2.81
N TYR A 37 -13.83 -4.14 2.51
CA TYR A 37 -13.07 -4.89 3.51
C TYR A 37 -12.38 -3.99 4.51
N CYS A 38 -11.65 -2.95 4.02
CA CYS A 38 -10.85 -2.07 4.87
C CYS A 38 -10.44 -0.78 4.12
N PHE A 39 -10.24 0.31 4.88
CA PHE A 39 -9.55 1.51 4.43
C PHE A 39 -8.11 1.48 4.93
N ASN A 40 -7.12 1.65 4.06
CA ASN A 40 -5.75 1.94 4.44
C ASN A 40 -5.62 3.45 4.63
N VAL A 41 -5.57 3.89 5.90
CA VAL A 41 -5.53 5.30 6.30
C VAL A 41 -4.09 5.77 6.37
N GLU A 42 -3.79 6.94 5.81
CA GLU A 42 -2.42 7.43 5.61
C GLU A 42 -2.05 8.63 6.47
N SER A 43 -2.98 9.16 7.28
CA SER A 43 -2.73 10.27 8.19
C SER A 43 -3.75 10.36 9.33
N SER A 44 -3.37 11.05 10.41
CA SER A 44 -4.29 11.33 11.53
C SER A 44 -5.47 12.19 11.08
N ALA A 45 -5.28 13.13 10.17
CA ALA A 45 -6.37 13.96 9.64
C ALA A 45 -7.39 13.14 8.84
N GLU A 46 -6.92 12.20 8.02
CA GLU A 46 -7.78 11.26 7.31
C GLU A 46 -8.55 10.35 8.28
N LEU A 47 -7.88 9.88 9.34
CA LEU A 47 -8.50 9.06 10.38
C LEU A 47 -9.71 9.76 11.03
N GLU A 48 -9.54 10.99 11.48
CA GLU A 48 -10.60 11.80 12.07
C GLU A 48 -11.73 12.07 11.06
N GLN A 49 -11.38 12.39 9.81
CA GLN A 49 -12.35 12.61 8.74
C GLN A 49 -13.18 11.34 8.47
N LEU A 50 -12.55 10.19 8.43
CA LEU A 50 -13.24 8.91 8.20
C LEU A 50 -14.17 8.56 9.37
N ASN A 51 -13.74 8.80 10.62
CA ASN A 51 -14.60 8.65 11.80
C ASN A 51 -15.85 9.55 11.72
N ASP A 52 -15.68 10.81 11.32
CA ASP A 52 -16.80 11.73 11.16
C ASP A 52 -17.78 11.31 10.04
N VAL A 53 -17.24 10.80 8.92
CA VAL A 53 -18.07 10.25 7.83
C VAL A 53 -18.84 9.02 8.32
N ALA A 54 -18.16 8.09 8.99
CA ALA A 54 -18.78 6.88 9.53
C ALA A 54 -19.86 7.21 10.56
N ARG A 55 -19.61 8.17 11.46
CA ARG A 55 -20.59 8.67 12.42
C ARG A 55 -21.84 9.22 11.76
N ARG A 56 -21.69 10.05 10.72
CA ARG A 56 -22.85 10.63 9.97
C ARG A 56 -23.69 9.56 9.28
N LEU A 57 -23.10 8.46 8.90
CA LEU A 57 -23.77 7.33 8.25
C LEU A 57 -24.28 6.28 9.24
N ASP A 58 -24.07 6.47 10.55
CA ASP A 58 -24.34 5.48 11.60
C ASP A 58 -23.68 4.12 11.31
N LYS A 59 -22.41 4.17 10.93
CA LYS A 59 -21.59 3.00 10.57
C LYS A 59 -20.31 2.94 11.38
N VAL A 60 -19.63 1.81 11.30
CA VAL A 60 -18.26 1.61 11.80
C VAL A 60 -17.37 1.31 10.61
N ALA A 61 -16.33 2.13 10.40
CA ALA A 61 -15.38 1.96 9.32
C ALA A 61 -14.27 0.97 9.73
N PRO A 62 -14.05 -0.13 8.98
CA PRO A 62 -12.89 -0.99 9.16
C PRO A 62 -11.64 -0.27 8.65
N VAL A 63 -10.62 -0.12 9.50
CA VAL A 63 -9.40 0.62 9.16
C VAL A 63 -8.14 -0.20 9.37
N SER A 64 -7.19 0.03 8.50
CA SER A 64 -5.79 -0.34 8.62
C SER A 64 -4.98 0.95 8.55
N LEU A 65 -3.95 1.12 9.38
CA LEU A 65 -3.11 2.30 9.31
C LEU A 65 -1.85 1.99 8.49
N ARG A 66 -1.60 2.81 7.48
CA ARG A 66 -0.39 2.71 6.68
C ARG A 66 0.76 3.39 7.40
N ILE A 67 1.73 2.59 7.77
CA ILE A 67 2.92 3.02 8.49
C ILE A 67 4.11 3.02 7.53
N ASN A 68 4.88 4.07 7.58
CA ASN A 68 6.16 4.13 6.89
C ASN A 68 7.22 3.45 7.76
N PRO A 69 7.77 2.29 7.35
CA PRO A 69 8.70 1.53 8.18
C PRO A 69 10.12 2.12 8.19
N ASP A 70 10.38 3.24 7.50
CA ASP A 70 11.68 3.88 7.39
C ASP A 70 12.79 2.90 6.95
N VAL A 71 12.54 2.20 5.86
CA VAL A 71 13.47 1.25 5.23
C VAL A 71 13.93 1.81 3.90
N ASP A 72 15.24 1.81 3.68
CA ASP A 72 15.80 2.15 2.38
C ASP A 72 15.60 0.97 1.41
N ALA A 73 14.73 1.19 0.45
CA ALA A 73 14.42 0.21 -0.58
C ALA A 73 15.51 0.11 -1.67
N GLY A 74 16.55 0.95 -1.62
CA GLY A 74 17.62 1.00 -2.65
C GLY A 74 17.10 1.34 -4.04
N THR A 75 15.90 1.92 -4.14
CA THR A 75 15.25 2.27 -5.41
C THR A 75 15.48 3.74 -5.78
N HIS A 76 15.11 4.11 -7.01
CA HIS A 76 15.22 5.51 -7.45
C HIS A 76 14.45 6.44 -6.50
N PRO A 77 15.00 7.62 -6.09
CA PRO A 77 14.37 8.53 -5.11
C PRO A 77 12.92 8.90 -5.39
N TYR A 78 12.50 8.96 -6.67
CA TYR A 78 11.12 9.28 -7.05
C TYR A 78 10.10 8.13 -6.85
N ILE A 79 10.56 6.89 -6.62
CA ILE A 79 9.71 5.71 -6.45
C ILE A 79 9.91 5.03 -5.09
N SER A 80 10.85 5.51 -4.27
CA SER A 80 11.00 5.08 -2.88
C SER A 80 9.89 5.70 -2.04
N THR A 81 9.11 4.89 -1.34
CA THR A 81 8.02 5.32 -0.46
C THR A 81 8.25 4.95 1.00
N GLY A 82 9.36 4.27 1.28
CA GLY A 82 9.71 3.75 2.60
C GLY A 82 10.59 4.68 3.45
N LEU A 83 11.02 5.83 2.93
CA LEU A 83 11.88 6.78 3.64
C LEU A 83 11.07 7.83 4.40
N LYS A 84 11.66 8.36 5.48
CA LYS A 84 11.04 9.27 6.46
C LYS A 84 10.45 10.56 5.86
N GLU A 85 10.99 11.07 4.77
CA GLU A 85 10.55 12.33 4.11
C GLU A 85 9.46 12.11 3.05
N ASN A 86 8.78 10.97 3.08
CA ASN A 86 7.79 10.66 2.06
C ASN A 86 6.38 11.14 2.45
N LYS A 87 5.59 11.55 1.45
CA LYS A 87 4.19 11.97 1.65
C LYS A 87 3.24 10.82 2.03
N PHE A 88 3.69 9.57 1.94
CA PHE A 88 2.86 8.39 2.17
C PHE A 88 3.04 7.82 3.56
N GLY A 89 1.91 7.44 4.18
CA GLY A 89 1.88 6.77 5.46
C GLY A 89 2.23 7.65 6.65
N ILE A 90 1.99 7.09 7.83
CA ILE A 90 2.28 7.66 9.14
C ILE A 90 3.71 7.25 9.53
N ALA A 91 4.47 8.15 10.12
CA ALA A 91 5.82 7.84 10.58
C ALA A 91 5.82 6.74 11.66
N MET A 92 6.82 5.86 11.66
CA MET A 92 6.91 4.75 12.61
C MET A 92 6.89 5.23 14.06
N GLU A 93 7.50 6.37 14.34
CA GLU A 93 7.55 6.98 15.67
C GLU A 93 6.19 7.47 16.19
N GLU A 94 5.27 7.78 15.28
CA GLU A 94 3.91 8.25 15.60
C GLU A 94 2.91 7.09 15.63
N ALA A 95 3.28 5.91 15.13
CA ALA A 95 2.37 4.80 14.89
C ALA A 95 1.54 4.43 16.12
N GLU A 96 2.18 4.20 17.27
CA GLU A 96 1.49 3.77 18.49
C GLU A 96 0.47 4.81 18.99
N VAL A 97 0.81 6.11 18.88
CA VAL A 97 -0.09 7.21 19.29
C VAL A 97 -1.31 7.26 18.38
N VAL A 98 -1.11 7.11 17.04
CA VAL A 98 -2.22 7.16 16.09
C VAL A 98 -3.09 5.89 16.20
N PHE A 99 -2.51 4.71 16.44
CA PHE A 99 -3.27 3.49 16.72
C PHE A 99 -4.09 3.58 18.00
N ALA A 100 -3.52 4.13 19.08
CA ALA A 100 -4.25 4.37 20.33
C ALA A 100 -5.43 5.33 20.08
N ARG A 101 -5.20 6.41 19.33
CA ARG A 101 -6.28 7.32 18.92
C ARG A 101 -7.36 6.63 18.09
N ALA A 102 -6.97 5.80 17.12
CA ALA A 102 -7.91 5.04 16.31
C ALA A 102 -8.80 4.11 17.16
N ALA A 103 -8.24 3.49 18.19
CA ALA A 103 -8.96 2.60 19.11
C ALA A 103 -9.97 3.35 20.01
N GLU A 104 -9.74 4.64 20.29
CA GLU A 104 -10.69 5.49 21.03
C GLU A 104 -11.89 5.94 20.19
N LEU A 105 -11.73 6.00 18.87
CA LEU A 105 -12.75 6.49 17.94
C LEU A 105 -13.86 5.46 17.73
N THR A 106 -15.04 5.73 18.29
CA THR A 106 -16.14 4.76 18.39
C THR A 106 -16.76 4.34 17.05
N HIS A 107 -16.53 5.09 15.99
CA HIS A 107 -17.00 4.77 14.63
C HIS A 107 -15.89 4.19 13.73
N LEU A 108 -14.77 3.79 14.33
CA LEU A 108 -13.70 3.05 13.66
C LEU A 108 -13.51 1.67 14.28
N HIS A 109 -13.08 0.73 13.47
CA HIS A 109 -12.65 -0.60 13.88
C HIS A 109 -11.26 -0.88 13.32
N VAL A 110 -10.26 -0.83 14.18
CA VAL A 110 -8.88 -1.16 13.80
C VAL A 110 -8.80 -2.64 13.48
N LYS A 111 -8.46 -2.97 12.24
CA LYS A 111 -8.32 -4.35 11.74
C LYS A 111 -6.92 -4.71 11.32
N GLY A 112 -6.14 -3.74 10.85
CA GLY A 112 -4.89 -4.04 10.20
C GLY A 112 -3.84 -2.97 10.33
N VAL A 113 -2.69 -3.33 9.80
CA VAL A 113 -1.57 -2.45 9.53
C VAL A 113 -1.16 -2.64 8.07
N ASP A 114 -0.73 -1.56 7.43
CA ASP A 114 -0.27 -1.52 6.05
C ASP A 114 1.12 -0.90 5.97
N CYS A 115 1.92 -1.33 5.01
CA CYS A 115 3.11 -0.61 4.58
C CYS A 115 3.36 -0.79 3.08
N HIS A 116 4.05 0.17 2.47
CA HIS A 116 4.50 0.07 1.08
C HIS A 116 5.82 0.82 0.95
N ILE A 117 6.92 0.10 0.66
CA ILE A 117 8.28 0.64 0.72
C ILE A 117 8.83 1.13 -0.60
N GLY A 118 8.13 0.91 -1.71
CA GLY A 118 8.55 1.39 -3.03
C GLY A 118 8.09 0.49 -4.16
N SER A 119 8.60 0.76 -5.35
CA SER A 119 8.29 0.03 -6.58
C SER A 119 9.59 -0.41 -7.25
N GLN A 120 9.53 -1.50 -8.02
CA GLN A 120 10.69 -2.07 -8.72
C GLN A 120 11.82 -2.50 -7.76
N LEU A 121 11.47 -3.16 -6.66
CA LEU A 121 12.45 -3.76 -5.77
C LEU A 121 12.90 -5.09 -6.34
N THR A 122 14.22 -5.22 -6.54
CA THR A 122 14.85 -6.40 -7.14
C THR A 122 15.53 -7.29 -6.11
N GLU A 123 15.51 -6.88 -4.83
CA GLU A 123 16.09 -7.62 -3.72
C GLU A 123 15.03 -7.92 -2.65
N ILE A 124 15.20 -9.06 -1.98
CA ILE A 124 14.29 -9.52 -0.92
C ILE A 124 14.52 -8.79 0.41
N LYS A 125 15.76 -8.39 0.68
CA LYS A 125 16.17 -7.87 1.98
C LYS A 125 15.34 -6.67 2.46
N PRO A 126 15.06 -5.63 1.65
CA PRO A 126 14.24 -4.49 2.09
C PRO A 126 12.83 -4.90 2.54
N PHE A 127 12.24 -5.89 1.88
CA PHE A 127 10.93 -6.42 2.29
C PHE A 127 10.97 -7.10 3.65
N LEU A 128 12.02 -7.88 3.92
CA LEU A 128 12.20 -8.56 5.20
C LEU A 128 12.50 -7.56 6.31
N ASP A 129 13.34 -6.56 6.05
CA ASP A 129 13.64 -5.49 7.02
C ASP A 129 12.36 -4.70 7.39
N ALA A 130 11.52 -4.38 6.39
CA ALA A 130 10.23 -3.74 6.64
C ALA A 130 9.29 -4.64 7.44
N MET A 131 9.19 -5.91 7.06
CA MET A 131 8.35 -6.88 7.76
C MET A 131 8.78 -7.04 9.22
N ASP A 132 10.08 -7.16 9.52
CA ASP A 132 10.58 -7.29 10.88
C ASP A 132 10.20 -6.07 11.75
N ARG A 133 10.31 -4.84 11.21
CA ARG A 133 9.88 -3.61 11.88
C ARG A 133 8.37 -3.57 12.13
N MET A 134 7.58 -3.97 11.13
CA MET A 134 6.12 -3.97 11.24
C MET A 134 5.62 -5.05 12.21
N LEU A 135 6.23 -6.23 12.23
CA LEU A 135 5.89 -7.27 13.20
C LEU A 135 6.23 -6.84 14.64
N ALA A 136 7.35 -6.15 14.83
CA ALA A 136 7.68 -5.56 16.15
C ALA A 136 6.66 -4.49 16.57
N LEU A 137 6.15 -3.67 15.65
CA LEU A 137 5.06 -2.74 15.94
C LEU A 137 3.77 -3.49 16.32
N ILE A 138 3.40 -4.53 15.58
CA ILE A 138 2.20 -5.36 15.87
C ILE A 138 2.28 -5.95 17.29
N ASP A 139 3.46 -6.41 17.71
CA ASP A 139 3.64 -6.94 19.06
C ASP A 139 3.39 -5.86 20.14
N ARG A 140 3.95 -4.65 19.95
CA ARG A 140 3.71 -3.52 20.88
C ARG A 140 2.25 -3.08 20.90
N LEU A 141 1.58 -3.08 19.75
CA LEU A 141 0.15 -2.80 19.68
C LEU A 141 -0.67 -3.84 20.46
N GLY A 142 -0.27 -5.11 20.39
CA GLY A 142 -0.88 -6.19 21.17
C GLY A 142 -0.72 -5.97 22.69
N GLU A 143 0.43 -5.47 23.14
CA GLU A 143 0.67 -5.09 24.55
C GLU A 143 -0.24 -3.93 24.99
N LEU A 144 -0.60 -3.03 24.08
CA LEU A 144 -1.57 -1.95 24.30
C LEU A 144 -3.05 -2.41 24.19
N GLY A 145 -3.29 -3.70 23.95
CA GLY A 145 -4.64 -4.26 23.79
C GLY A 145 -5.23 -4.08 22.38
N ILE A 146 -4.47 -3.58 21.42
CA ILE A 146 -4.91 -3.38 20.04
C ILE A 146 -4.57 -4.63 19.23
N GLN A 147 -5.59 -5.40 18.84
CA GLN A 147 -5.42 -6.63 18.09
C GLN A 147 -5.43 -6.38 16.59
N ILE A 148 -4.40 -6.84 15.89
CA ILE A 148 -4.25 -6.74 14.45
C ILE A 148 -4.64 -8.07 13.80
N GLU A 149 -5.63 -8.04 12.90
CA GLU A 149 -6.14 -9.22 12.17
C GLU A 149 -5.35 -9.47 10.88
N HIS A 150 -4.90 -8.41 10.21
CA HIS A 150 -4.16 -8.53 8.96
C HIS A 150 -2.99 -7.53 8.87
N PHE A 151 -1.99 -7.94 8.13
CA PHE A 151 -0.88 -7.08 7.71
C PHE A 151 -0.86 -7.01 6.17
N ASP A 152 -1.08 -5.83 5.62
CA ASP A 152 -0.88 -5.53 4.21
C ASP A 152 0.59 -5.17 4.00
N VAL A 153 1.30 -6.02 3.32
CA VAL A 153 2.74 -5.84 3.05
C VAL A 153 3.00 -4.96 1.83
N GLY A 154 1.93 -4.46 1.22
CA GLY A 154 1.97 -3.64 0.01
C GLY A 154 2.39 -4.41 -1.23
N GLY A 155 2.92 -3.66 -2.18
CA GLY A 155 3.45 -4.19 -3.44
C GLY A 155 4.95 -3.94 -3.55
N GLY A 156 5.39 -3.67 -4.78
CA GLY A 156 6.75 -3.25 -5.05
C GLY A 156 7.67 -4.30 -5.66
N LEU A 157 7.27 -5.58 -5.66
CA LEU A 157 8.08 -6.62 -6.31
C LEU A 157 8.35 -6.26 -7.76
N GLY A 158 9.65 -6.24 -8.11
CA GLY A 158 10.14 -5.82 -9.40
C GLY A 158 10.02 -6.86 -10.49
N VAL A 159 10.31 -6.42 -11.71
CA VAL A 159 10.43 -7.26 -12.90
C VAL A 159 11.76 -6.95 -13.60
N THR A 160 12.20 -7.83 -14.49
CA THR A 160 13.38 -7.62 -15.30
C THR A 160 13.06 -6.65 -16.44
N TYR A 161 13.77 -5.53 -16.51
CA TYR A 161 13.75 -4.61 -17.65
C TYR A 161 15.04 -4.71 -18.48
N ASN A 162 16.17 -4.90 -17.82
CA ASN A 162 17.48 -5.03 -18.45
C ASN A 162 18.19 -6.28 -17.95
N ASN A 163 18.98 -6.15 -16.89
CA ASN A 163 19.82 -7.22 -16.33
C ASN A 163 19.44 -7.56 -14.87
N GLU A 164 18.38 -6.97 -14.36
CA GLU A 164 17.91 -7.24 -13.00
C GLU A 164 17.40 -8.67 -12.90
N THR A 165 17.60 -9.29 -11.77
CA THR A 165 17.06 -10.62 -11.45
C THR A 165 16.24 -10.52 -10.16
N PRO A 166 15.02 -9.96 -10.21
CA PRO A 166 14.17 -9.87 -9.03
C PRO A 166 13.79 -11.28 -8.54
N PRO A 167 13.51 -11.45 -7.25
CA PRO A 167 13.07 -12.73 -6.73
C PRO A 167 11.75 -13.15 -7.39
N HIS A 168 11.64 -14.43 -7.67
CA HIS A 168 10.38 -15.00 -8.17
C HIS A 168 9.28 -14.86 -7.09
N PRO A 169 8.00 -14.68 -7.46
CA PRO A 169 6.92 -14.47 -6.49
C PRO A 169 6.78 -15.56 -5.41
N ASP A 170 7.09 -16.81 -5.73
CA ASP A 170 7.06 -17.91 -4.75
C ASP A 170 8.19 -17.78 -3.70
N VAL A 171 9.40 -17.40 -4.14
CA VAL A 171 10.54 -17.15 -3.25
C VAL A 171 10.25 -15.96 -2.34
N TYR A 172 9.68 -14.89 -2.90
CA TYR A 172 9.24 -13.72 -2.16
C TYR A 172 8.19 -14.09 -1.11
N ALA A 173 7.12 -14.77 -1.52
CA ALA A 173 6.05 -15.18 -0.62
C ALA A 173 6.54 -16.14 0.47
N ALA A 174 7.38 -17.11 0.13
CA ALA A 174 7.95 -18.06 1.10
C ALA A 174 8.78 -17.35 2.17
N ALA A 175 9.62 -16.37 1.76
CA ALA A 175 10.44 -15.61 2.69
C ALA A 175 9.63 -14.77 3.68
N LEU A 176 8.51 -14.17 3.23
CA LEU A 176 7.61 -13.44 4.11
C LEU A 176 6.82 -14.37 5.04
N LEU A 177 6.34 -15.50 4.53
CA LEU A 177 5.63 -16.49 5.35
C LEU A 177 6.52 -17.09 6.45
N ASP A 178 7.80 -17.31 6.16
CA ASP A 178 8.78 -17.77 7.15
C ASP A 178 8.93 -16.76 8.31
N ARG A 179 8.91 -15.45 8.00
CA ARG A 179 8.96 -14.38 9.02
C ARG A 179 7.74 -14.33 9.93
N LEU A 180 6.59 -14.82 9.49
CA LEU A 180 5.41 -14.90 10.36
C LEU A 180 5.63 -15.86 11.53
N ASN A 181 6.47 -16.84 11.38
CA ASN A 181 6.85 -17.79 12.43
C ASN A 181 5.63 -18.35 13.21
N GLY A 182 4.61 -18.79 12.49
CA GLY A 182 3.40 -19.37 13.07
C GLY A 182 2.39 -18.35 13.65
N ARG A 183 2.60 -17.05 13.53
CA ARG A 183 1.63 -16.02 13.93
C ARG A 183 0.34 -16.18 13.14
N LYS A 184 -0.80 -16.06 13.80
CA LYS A 184 -2.13 -16.08 13.17
C LYS A 184 -2.47 -14.69 12.63
N LEU A 185 -1.75 -14.25 11.61
CA LEU A 185 -1.90 -12.96 10.96
C LEU A 185 -2.17 -13.19 9.47
N LYS A 186 -3.23 -12.60 8.96
CA LYS A 186 -3.53 -12.64 7.52
C LYS A 186 -2.60 -11.69 6.79
N LEU A 187 -1.90 -12.16 5.75
CA LEU A 187 -1.15 -11.29 4.86
C LEU A 187 -2.02 -10.85 3.68
N ILE A 188 -1.89 -9.58 3.33
CA ILE A 188 -2.42 -8.98 2.10
C ILE A 188 -1.22 -8.51 1.27
N PHE A 189 -1.33 -8.67 -0.05
CA PHE A 189 -0.31 -8.25 -1.02
C PHE A 189 -0.97 -7.36 -2.07
N GLU A 190 -0.25 -6.34 -2.52
CA GLU A 190 -0.70 -5.40 -3.56
C GLU A 190 0.20 -5.47 -4.82
N PRO A 191 0.34 -6.62 -5.49
CA PRO A 191 1.23 -6.79 -6.64
C PRO A 191 0.64 -6.09 -7.87
N GLY A 192 1.20 -4.94 -8.24
CA GLY A 192 0.84 -4.23 -9.49
C GLY A 192 1.75 -4.63 -10.63
N ARG A 193 2.99 -4.13 -10.60
CA ARG A 193 3.99 -4.36 -11.65
C ARG A 193 4.29 -5.84 -11.90
N ALA A 194 4.41 -6.63 -10.85
CA ALA A 194 4.71 -8.07 -10.95
C ALA A 194 3.62 -8.85 -11.72
N ILE A 195 2.36 -8.37 -11.73
CA ILE A 195 1.27 -8.97 -12.50
C ILE A 195 1.23 -8.39 -13.92
N ALA A 196 1.29 -7.04 -14.05
CA ALA A 196 0.92 -6.36 -15.28
C ALA A 196 2.07 -6.19 -16.28
N ALA A 197 3.32 -6.04 -15.83
CA ALA A 197 4.42 -5.64 -16.69
C ALA A 197 4.74 -6.63 -17.82
N ASN A 198 4.64 -7.93 -17.56
CA ASN A 198 4.89 -8.98 -18.54
C ASN A 198 3.61 -9.50 -19.21
N ALA A 199 2.45 -8.90 -18.90
CA ALA A 199 1.15 -9.34 -19.45
C ALA A 199 0.81 -8.68 -20.78
N GLY A 200 1.55 -7.65 -21.19
CA GLY A 200 1.29 -6.90 -22.41
C GLY A 200 2.48 -6.07 -22.87
N ILE A 201 2.26 -5.38 -23.99
CA ILE A 201 3.20 -4.41 -24.57
C ILE A 201 2.48 -3.07 -24.74
N PHE A 202 3.23 -2.00 -24.61
CA PHE A 202 2.75 -0.65 -24.92
C PHE A 202 3.32 -0.24 -26.28
N VAL A 203 2.44 -0.09 -27.29
CA VAL A 203 2.84 0.28 -28.64
C VAL A 203 2.66 1.77 -28.82
N THR A 204 3.74 2.45 -29.19
CA THR A 204 3.76 3.90 -29.42
C THR A 204 4.43 4.25 -30.75
N GLN A 205 4.14 5.43 -31.26
CA GLN A 205 4.81 6.03 -32.41
C GLN A 205 5.87 7.05 -31.93
N VAL A 206 7.10 6.95 -32.47
CA VAL A 206 8.09 7.99 -32.26
C VAL A 206 7.72 9.21 -33.12
N LEU A 207 7.42 10.32 -32.44
CA LEU A 207 7.08 11.60 -33.10
C LEU A 207 8.33 12.39 -33.45
N TYR A 208 9.29 12.45 -32.52
CA TYR A 208 10.52 13.21 -32.69
C TYR A 208 11.70 12.52 -31.99
N LEU A 209 12.87 12.69 -32.53
CA LEU A 209 14.14 12.42 -31.85
C LEU A 209 14.74 13.74 -31.39
N LYS A 210 15.12 13.83 -30.15
CA LYS A 210 15.78 14.98 -29.56
C LYS A 210 17.11 14.55 -28.94
N GLU A 211 18.16 15.28 -29.23
CA GLU A 211 19.51 15.05 -28.71
C GLU A 211 19.98 16.30 -27.95
N ASN A 212 20.58 16.10 -26.80
CA ASN A 212 21.38 17.11 -26.11
C ASN A 212 22.79 16.53 -25.84
N SER A 213 23.65 17.29 -25.13
CA SER A 213 25.05 16.89 -24.90
C SER A 213 25.22 15.51 -24.27
N ASP A 214 24.24 15.05 -23.49
CA ASP A 214 24.41 13.86 -22.62
C ASP A 214 23.42 12.73 -22.92
N LYS A 215 22.31 13.04 -23.56
CA LYS A 215 21.20 12.07 -23.73
C LYS A 215 20.48 12.21 -25.07
N ARG A 216 19.99 11.08 -25.56
CA ARG A 216 19.04 11.00 -26.67
C ARG A 216 17.65 10.65 -26.15
N PHE A 217 16.64 11.35 -26.63
CA PHE A 217 15.25 11.15 -26.28
C PHE A 217 14.46 10.78 -27.52
N ALA A 218 13.62 9.78 -27.39
CA ALA A 218 12.53 9.51 -28.32
C ALA A 218 11.25 10.09 -27.70
N ILE A 219 10.67 11.07 -28.35
CA ILE A 219 9.37 11.65 -27.96
C ILE A 219 8.30 10.80 -28.66
N VAL A 220 7.40 10.26 -27.88
CA VAL A 220 6.37 9.34 -28.34
C VAL A 220 4.98 9.91 -28.11
N ASP A 221 3.95 9.33 -28.75
CA ASP A 221 2.55 9.71 -28.60
C ASP A 221 1.86 9.06 -27.39
N GLY A 222 2.62 8.52 -26.45
CA GLY A 222 2.14 7.90 -25.22
C GLY A 222 2.58 8.65 -23.99
N ALA A 223 1.82 8.55 -22.90
CA ALA A 223 2.08 9.15 -21.62
C ALA A 223 1.90 8.14 -20.46
N MET A 224 2.21 8.54 -19.21
CA MET A 224 2.13 7.65 -18.05
C MET A 224 0.70 7.24 -17.66
N ASN A 225 -0.29 7.91 -18.21
CA ASN A 225 -1.72 7.70 -17.93
C ASN A 225 -2.48 7.01 -19.08
N ASP A 226 -1.77 6.56 -20.10
CA ASP A 226 -2.36 5.86 -21.27
C ASP A 226 -2.41 4.35 -21.09
#